data_bf2e3e35c70d873d0182f9ab3a83c980
#
_entry.id   bf2e3e35c70d873d0182f9ab3a83c980
#
_cell.length_a   1.000
_cell.length_b   1.000
_cell.length_c   1.000
_cell.angle_alpha   90.00
_cell.angle_beta   90.00
_cell.angle_gamma   90.00
#
_symmetry.space_group_name_H-M   'P 1'
#
loop_
_entity.id
_entity.type
_entity.pdbx_description
1 polymer ?
#
loop_
_entity_poly.entity_id
_entity_poly.type
_entity_poly.pdbx_seq_one_letter_code
_entity_poly.pdbx_strand_id
1 'polypeptide(L)'
;MPFIVSFGSHLTPGTSGHIGQSVDLMPTFAELAGVEAPENDGISFVPTLLGRKQPQHEYLFWEFPSSRGWVAVRSGNWKGLVRHVTKGNNEMELYDLDTDSLETVNLATQHPEVVKQLWDYVREAHQPVPNDVEKFKLDINFPE
;
A
#
# COMPACT_ATOMS: atom_id res chain seq x y z
N MET A 1 8.52 7.55 2.33
CA MET A 1 8.56 8.40 3.56
C MET A 1 9.36 7.64 4.61
N PRO A 2 10.34 8.25 5.27
CA PRO A 2 11.09 7.59 6.33
C PRO A 2 10.18 7.29 7.53
N PHE A 3 10.39 6.14 8.16
CA PHE A 3 9.71 5.72 9.38
C PHE A 3 10.78 5.39 10.43
N ILE A 4 10.65 5.94 11.63
CA ILE A 4 11.63 5.79 12.70
C ILE A 4 10.97 5.14 13.90
N VAL A 5 11.58 4.08 14.41
CA VAL A 5 11.15 3.37 15.62
C VAL A 5 12.24 3.45 16.68
N SER A 6 11.86 3.77 17.91
CA SER A 6 12.73 3.71 19.07
C SER A 6 12.03 2.97 20.21
N PHE A 7 12.73 2.01 20.80
CA PHE A 7 12.22 1.25 21.97
C PHE A 7 13.35 1.05 22.99
N GLY A 8 13.97 2.13 23.37
CA GLY A 8 15.05 2.15 24.35
C GLY A 8 16.19 1.17 24.01
N SER A 9 16.65 0.40 25.00
CA SER A 9 17.71 -0.60 24.83
C SER A 9 17.23 -1.94 24.24
N HIS A 10 15.93 -2.07 23.93
CA HIS A 10 15.36 -3.31 23.39
C HIS A 10 15.63 -3.50 21.90
N LEU A 11 16.01 -2.43 21.19
CA LEU A 11 16.35 -2.48 19.76
C LEU A 11 17.82 -2.19 19.53
N THR A 12 18.43 -2.95 18.63
CA THR A 12 19.75 -2.64 18.09
C THR A 12 19.61 -1.54 17.02
N PRO A 13 20.40 -0.44 17.09
CA PRO A 13 20.38 0.58 16.07
C PRO A 13 20.69 0.01 14.68
N GLY A 14 19.90 0.42 13.68
CA GLY A 14 20.08 -0.07 12.30
C GLY A 14 19.08 0.54 11.35
N THR A 15 19.14 0.10 10.09
CA THR A 15 18.19 0.44 9.04
C THR A 15 17.62 -0.84 8.43
N SER A 16 16.39 -0.76 7.94
CA SER A 16 15.70 -1.87 7.27
C SER A 16 15.07 -1.40 5.97
N GLY A 17 15.11 -2.25 4.94
CA GLY A 17 14.36 -2.08 3.69
C GLY A 17 12.92 -2.61 3.76
N HIS A 18 12.39 -2.91 4.96
CA HIS A 18 11.01 -3.37 5.10
C HIS A 18 10.03 -2.33 4.53
N ILE A 19 9.09 -2.83 3.72
CA ILE A 19 8.02 -2.04 3.13
C ILE A 19 6.75 -2.35 3.90
N GLY A 20 6.19 -1.34 4.54
CA GLY A 20 4.97 -1.47 5.33
C GLY A 20 4.08 -0.24 5.18
N GLN A 21 2.95 -0.27 5.86
CA GLN A 21 1.97 0.82 5.88
C GLN A 21 1.40 1.03 7.28
N SER A 22 0.56 2.05 7.45
CA SER A 22 0.02 2.44 8.76
C SER A 22 -0.85 1.37 9.42
N VAL A 23 -1.50 0.48 8.65
CA VAL A 23 -2.31 -0.62 9.19
C VAL A 23 -1.47 -1.63 9.98
N ASP A 24 -0.16 -1.72 9.68
CA ASP A 24 0.78 -2.63 10.35
C ASP A 24 1.08 -2.20 11.80
N LEU A 25 0.78 -0.96 12.17
CA LEU A 25 1.02 -0.46 13.52
C LEU A 25 0.17 -1.18 14.57
N MET A 26 -1.10 -1.45 14.26
CA MET A 26 -2.00 -2.10 15.20
C MET A 26 -1.51 -3.51 15.60
N PRO A 27 -1.30 -4.47 14.66
CA PRO A 27 -0.80 -5.78 15.02
C PRO A 27 0.61 -5.73 15.64
N THR A 28 1.45 -4.77 15.24
CA THR A 28 2.78 -4.58 15.84
C THR A 28 2.67 -4.19 17.32
N PHE A 29 1.83 -3.22 17.67
CA PHE A 29 1.65 -2.82 19.05
C PHE A 29 0.98 -3.89 19.89
N ALA A 30 0.02 -4.64 19.33
CA ALA A 30 -0.62 -5.76 20.03
C ALA A 30 0.41 -6.85 20.36
N GLU A 31 1.26 -7.23 19.39
CA GLU A 31 2.33 -8.21 19.61
C GLU A 31 3.34 -7.73 20.68
N LEU A 32 3.77 -6.46 20.62
CA LEU A 32 4.66 -5.89 21.63
C LEU A 32 4.03 -5.84 23.03
N ALA A 33 2.72 -5.66 23.12
CA ALA A 33 1.97 -5.65 24.37
C ALA A 33 1.62 -7.06 24.86
N GLY A 34 1.85 -8.11 24.08
CA GLY A 34 1.51 -9.49 24.41
C GLY A 34 0.00 -9.76 24.40
N VAL A 35 -0.76 -9.02 23.58
CA VAL A 35 -2.21 -9.19 23.41
C VAL A 35 -2.52 -9.54 21.96
N GLU A 36 -3.69 -10.17 21.75
CA GLU A 36 -4.18 -10.47 20.41
C GLU A 36 -4.70 -9.18 19.72
N ALA A 37 -4.28 -8.95 18.48
CA ALA A 37 -4.85 -7.87 17.69
C ALA A 37 -6.26 -8.23 17.23
N PRO A 38 -7.20 -7.27 17.14
CA PRO A 38 -8.45 -7.50 16.45
C PRO A 38 -8.17 -7.81 14.97
N GLU A 39 -9.16 -8.40 14.28
CA GLU A 39 -9.07 -8.66 12.83
C GLU A 39 -8.71 -7.37 12.08
N ASN A 40 -7.68 -7.43 11.25
CA ASN A 40 -7.14 -6.29 10.51
C ASN A 40 -6.29 -6.77 9.32
N ASP A 41 -5.99 -5.86 8.39
CA ASP A 41 -5.23 -6.13 7.16
C ASP A 41 -3.69 -5.97 7.36
N GLY A 42 -3.24 -5.61 8.56
CA GLY A 42 -1.83 -5.33 8.83
C GLY A 42 -1.01 -6.58 9.13
N ILE A 43 0.29 -6.47 8.88
CA ILE A 43 1.29 -7.47 9.26
C ILE A 43 2.23 -6.85 10.29
N SER A 44 2.33 -7.47 11.48
CA SER A 44 3.28 -6.99 12.49
C SER A 44 4.72 -6.95 11.95
N PHE A 45 5.41 -5.83 12.17
CA PHE A 45 6.82 -5.69 11.82
C PHE A 45 7.77 -5.91 13.03
N VAL A 46 7.29 -6.51 14.12
CA VAL A 46 8.15 -6.94 15.23
C VAL A 46 9.30 -7.83 14.76
N PRO A 47 9.10 -8.80 13.83
CA PRO A 47 10.22 -9.57 13.29
C PRO A 47 11.33 -8.69 12.70
N THR A 48 10.99 -7.64 11.94
CA THR A 48 11.96 -6.66 11.41
C THR A 48 12.70 -5.95 12.54
N LEU A 49 12.01 -5.50 13.58
CA LEU A 49 12.63 -4.83 14.73
C LEU A 49 13.62 -5.73 15.47
N LEU A 50 13.38 -7.04 15.48
CA LEU A 50 14.22 -8.03 16.15
C LEU A 50 15.25 -8.68 15.20
N GLY A 51 15.41 -8.19 13.98
CA GLY A 51 16.35 -8.76 12.99
C GLY A 51 16.00 -10.16 12.53
N ARG A 52 14.70 -10.53 12.56
CA ARG A 52 14.18 -11.83 12.14
C ARG A 52 13.59 -11.76 10.73
N LYS A 53 13.28 -12.94 10.13
CA LYS A 53 12.59 -13.00 8.84
C LYS A 53 11.20 -12.36 8.96
N GLN A 54 10.95 -11.34 8.14
CA GLN A 54 9.73 -10.56 8.11
C GLN A 54 8.78 -11.07 7.02
N PRO A 55 7.53 -11.43 7.36
CA PRO A 55 6.46 -11.57 6.37
C PRO A 55 6.25 -10.27 5.61
N GLN A 56 5.98 -10.37 4.32
CA GLN A 56 5.75 -9.20 3.46
C GLN A 56 4.30 -9.19 2.99
N HIS A 57 3.75 -7.99 2.78
CA HIS A 57 2.54 -7.84 2.00
C HIS A 57 2.81 -8.23 0.55
N GLU A 58 1.87 -8.93 -0.08
CA GLU A 58 1.90 -9.20 -1.51
C GLU A 58 1.74 -7.90 -2.29
N TYR A 59 0.84 -7.05 -1.82
CA TYR A 59 0.67 -5.68 -2.31
C TYR A 59 0.24 -4.75 -1.17
N LEU A 60 0.41 -3.45 -1.38
CA LEU A 60 -0.12 -2.37 -0.56
C LEU A 60 -1.10 -1.56 -1.41
N PHE A 61 -2.22 -1.16 -0.82
CA PHE A 61 -3.29 -0.49 -1.52
C PHE A 61 -3.76 0.75 -0.78
N TRP A 62 -4.06 1.80 -1.52
CA TRP A 62 -4.57 3.06 -1.00
C TRP A 62 -5.63 3.64 -1.91
N GLU A 63 -6.74 4.05 -1.32
CA GLU A 63 -7.76 4.87 -1.94
C GLU A 63 -7.83 6.23 -1.27
N PHE A 64 -7.91 7.27 -2.08
CA PHE A 64 -8.07 8.63 -1.59
C PHE A 64 -9.22 9.31 -2.33
N PRO A 65 -10.45 9.30 -1.76
CA PRO A 65 -11.66 9.75 -2.42
C PRO A 65 -11.84 11.27 -2.47
N SER A 66 -10.79 12.07 -2.15
CA SER A 66 -10.88 13.52 -2.23
C SER A 66 -11.15 14.01 -3.65
N SER A 67 -11.56 15.25 -3.82
CA SER A 67 -12.13 15.96 -4.98
C SER A 67 -11.94 15.42 -6.41
N ARG A 68 -10.94 14.60 -6.66
CA ARG A 68 -10.67 13.98 -7.97
C ARG A 68 -10.48 12.46 -7.93
N GLY A 69 -10.41 11.87 -6.73
CA GLY A 69 -10.16 10.44 -6.51
C GLY A 69 -8.79 9.97 -7.01
N TRP A 70 -8.06 9.30 -6.15
CA TRP A 70 -6.78 8.67 -6.49
C TRP A 70 -6.78 7.24 -5.96
N VAL A 71 -6.19 6.34 -6.72
CA VAL A 71 -5.92 4.95 -6.32
C VAL A 71 -4.45 4.70 -6.50
N ALA A 72 -3.81 4.12 -5.51
CA ALA A 72 -2.43 3.68 -5.60
C ALA A 72 -2.32 2.23 -5.14
N VAL A 73 -1.49 1.47 -5.82
CA VAL A 73 -1.16 0.09 -5.48
C VAL A 73 0.34 -0.11 -5.63
N ARG A 74 0.95 -0.85 -4.71
CA ARG A 74 2.37 -1.19 -4.76
C ARG A 74 2.56 -2.68 -4.55
N SER A 75 3.34 -3.32 -5.41
CA SER A 75 3.81 -4.69 -5.23
C SER A 75 5.32 -4.74 -5.52
N GLY A 76 6.10 -5.09 -4.50
CA GLY A 76 7.56 -5.01 -4.58
C GLY A 76 8.05 -3.60 -4.91
N ASN A 77 8.82 -3.46 -5.99
CA ASN A 77 9.31 -2.18 -6.51
C ASN A 77 8.31 -1.46 -7.43
N TRP A 78 7.30 -2.14 -7.94
CA TRP A 78 6.31 -1.54 -8.82
C TRP A 78 5.24 -0.76 -8.07
N LYS A 79 4.97 0.46 -8.53
CA LYS A 79 3.87 1.29 -8.05
C LYS A 79 2.97 1.70 -9.20
N GLY A 80 1.70 1.33 -9.10
CA GLY A 80 0.63 1.81 -9.95
C GLY A 80 -0.08 3.00 -9.31
N LEU A 81 -0.44 4.00 -10.10
CA LEU A 81 -1.17 5.18 -9.65
C LEU A 81 -2.22 5.56 -10.69
N VAL A 82 -3.48 5.65 -10.26
CA VAL A 82 -4.59 6.16 -11.08
C VAL A 82 -5.07 7.46 -10.49
N ARG A 83 -5.06 8.51 -11.30
CA ARG A 83 -5.49 9.86 -10.93
C ARG A 83 -6.84 10.19 -11.54
N HIS A 84 -7.60 11.05 -10.89
CA HIS A 84 -8.90 11.54 -11.42
C HIS A 84 -9.94 10.43 -11.63
N VAL A 85 -9.97 9.44 -10.77
CA VAL A 85 -10.88 8.30 -10.83
C VAL A 85 -12.34 8.75 -10.84
N THR A 86 -12.71 9.78 -10.07
CA THR A 86 -14.08 10.36 -10.04
C THR A 86 -14.52 10.98 -11.38
N LYS A 87 -13.60 11.14 -12.34
CA LYS A 87 -13.88 11.58 -13.71
C LYS A 87 -13.91 10.42 -14.71
N GLY A 88 -13.91 9.17 -14.21
CA GLY A 88 -13.92 7.96 -15.03
C GLY A 88 -12.56 7.60 -15.62
N ASN A 89 -11.45 8.24 -15.17
CA ASN A 89 -10.13 7.84 -15.62
C ASN A 89 -9.76 6.47 -15.04
N ASN A 90 -9.26 5.58 -15.91
CA ASN A 90 -8.76 4.26 -15.58
C ASN A 90 -7.36 4.00 -16.18
N GLU A 91 -6.68 5.04 -16.60
CA GLU A 91 -5.29 4.93 -17.07
C GLU A 91 -4.37 4.87 -15.85
N MET A 92 -3.70 3.74 -15.67
CA MET A 92 -2.71 3.56 -14.61
C MET A 92 -1.34 4.05 -15.08
N GLU A 93 -0.74 4.96 -14.33
CA GLU A 93 0.67 5.28 -14.40
C GLU A 93 1.46 4.20 -13.67
N LEU A 94 2.60 3.75 -14.20
CA LEU A 94 3.44 2.70 -13.59
C LEU A 94 4.85 3.22 -13.36
N TYR A 95 5.38 2.98 -12.17
CA TYR A 95 6.70 3.43 -11.75
C TYR A 95 7.51 2.30 -11.13
N ASP A 96 8.80 2.22 -11.44
CA ASP A 96 9.77 1.36 -10.76
C ASP A 96 10.48 2.15 -9.66
N LEU A 97 10.10 1.95 -8.41
CA LEU A 97 10.62 2.71 -7.26
C LEU A 97 12.08 2.38 -6.90
N ASP A 98 12.65 1.29 -7.42
CA ASP A 98 14.06 0.97 -7.20
C ASP A 98 14.97 1.85 -8.06
N THR A 99 14.51 2.23 -9.25
CA THR A 99 15.28 3.04 -10.21
C THR A 99 14.79 4.47 -10.29
N ASP A 100 13.51 4.74 -9.98
CA ASP A 100 12.84 6.04 -10.06
C ASP A 100 12.00 6.33 -8.79
N SER A 101 12.67 6.63 -7.69
CA SER A 101 12.01 6.97 -6.42
C SER A 101 11.20 8.27 -6.45
N LEU A 102 11.37 9.09 -7.49
CA LEU A 102 10.65 10.37 -7.69
C LEU A 102 9.42 10.23 -8.61
N GLU A 103 9.17 9.02 -9.15
CA GLU A 103 8.01 8.76 -10.00
C GLU A 103 7.93 9.69 -11.22
N THR A 104 9.06 9.82 -11.92
CA THR A 104 9.22 10.77 -13.04
C THR A 104 9.00 10.14 -14.41
N VAL A 105 9.19 8.81 -14.52
CA VAL A 105 9.12 8.08 -15.78
C VAL A 105 7.99 7.05 -15.73
N ASN A 106 6.90 7.32 -16.46
CA ASN A 106 5.79 6.37 -16.57
C ASN A 106 6.16 5.21 -17.51
N LEU A 107 6.19 3.99 -16.97
CA LEU A 107 6.56 2.75 -17.65
C LEU A 107 5.34 1.90 -18.07
N ALA A 108 4.12 2.37 -17.92
CA ALA A 108 2.90 1.58 -18.14
C ALA A 108 2.82 0.96 -19.53
N THR A 109 3.24 1.68 -20.57
CA THR A 109 3.25 1.19 -21.97
C THR A 109 4.33 0.14 -22.24
N GLN A 110 5.38 0.08 -21.40
CA GLN A 110 6.50 -0.85 -21.54
C GLN A 110 6.26 -2.16 -20.79
N HIS A 111 5.39 -2.12 -19.75
CA HIS A 111 5.09 -3.25 -18.86
C HIS A 111 3.58 -3.45 -18.67
N PRO A 112 2.81 -3.73 -19.76
CA PRO A 112 1.36 -3.88 -19.69
C PRO A 112 0.95 -5.09 -18.82
N GLU A 113 1.77 -6.11 -18.71
CA GLU A 113 1.54 -7.28 -17.84
C GLU A 113 1.59 -6.89 -16.36
N VAL A 114 2.48 -5.98 -15.97
CA VAL A 114 2.55 -5.48 -14.59
C VAL A 114 1.35 -4.60 -14.29
N VAL A 115 0.97 -3.73 -15.22
CA VAL A 115 -0.24 -2.89 -15.11
C VAL A 115 -1.48 -3.77 -14.88
N LYS A 116 -1.61 -4.87 -15.65
CA LYS A 116 -2.72 -5.81 -15.48
C LYS A 116 -2.70 -6.43 -14.09
N GLN A 117 -1.56 -6.93 -13.63
CA GLN A 117 -1.42 -7.53 -12.30
C GLN A 117 -1.81 -6.54 -11.19
N LEU A 118 -1.35 -5.28 -11.28
CA LEU A 118 -1.69 -4.25 -10.30
C LEU A 118 -3.18 -3.92 -10.32
N TRP A 119 -3.83 -3.94 -11.49
CA TRP A 119 -5.29 -3.81 -11.57
C TRP A 119 -6.04 -4.99 -10.93
N ASP A 120 -5.50 -6.20 -11.02
CA ASP A 120 -6.08 -7.37 -10.35
C ASP A 120 -6.02 -7.19 -8.82
N TYR A 121 -4.93 -6.67 -8.27
CA TYR A 121 -4.83 -6.31 -6.85
C TYR A 121 -5.79 -5.18 -6.45
N VAL A 122 -5.95 -4.15 -7.29
CA VAL A 122 -6.94 -3.09 -7.05
C VAL A 122 -8.36 -3.67 -6.99
N ARG A 123 -8.73 -4.60 -7.88
CA ARG A 123 -10.04 -5.26 -7.87
C ARG A 123 -10.27 -6.07 -6.60
N GLU A 124 -9.23 -6.78 -6.13
CA GLU A 124 -9.29 -7.58 -4.92
C GLU A 124 -9.45 -6.71 -3.67
N ALA A 125 -8.66 -5.63 -3.58
CA ALA A 125 -8.61 -4.77 -2.41
C ALA A 125 -9.78 -3.80 -2.29
N HIS A 126 -10.33 -3.35 -3.44
CA HIS A 126 -11.40 -2.36 -3.45
C HIS A 126 -12.68 -2.92 -2.83
N GLN A 127 -13.16 -2.26 -1.78
CA GLN A 127 -14.46 -2.58 -1.17
C GLN A 127 -15.43 -1.42 -1.42
N PRO A 128 -16.62 -1.70 -1.98
CA PRO A 128 -17.64 -0.67 -2.18
C PRO A 128 -18.01 -0.02 -0.84
N VAL A 129 -18.00 1.30 -0.80
CA VAL A 129 -18.45 2.04 0.38
C VAL A 129 -19.98 1.89 0.51
N PRO A 130 -20.52 1.64 1.72
CA PRO A 130 -21.96 1.59 1.94
C PRO A 130 -22.67 2.85 1.43
N ASN A 131 -23.87 2.71 0.89
CA ASN A 131 -24.61 3.78 0.20
C ASN A 131 -24.93 5.00 1.06
N ASP A 132 -24.86 4.90 2.38
CA ASP A 132 -25.08 5.99 3.33
C ASP A 132 -23.87 6.93 3.52
N VAL A 133 -22.72 6.60 2.92
CA VAL A 133 -21.45 7.34 3.05
C VAL A 133 -20.95 7.86 1.69
N GLU A 134 -21.86 8.34 0.84
CA GLU A 134 -21.57 8.77 -0.55
C GLU A 134 -20.37 9.71 -0.73
N LYS A 135 -20.11 10.61 0.25
CA LYS A 135 -18.97 11.55 0.16
C LYS A 135 -17.59 10.86 0.14
N PHE A 136 -17.52 9.58 0.51
CA PHE A 136 -16.30 8.77 0.48
C PHE A 136 -16.31 7.73 -0.64
N LYS A 137 -17.38 7.73 -1.45
CA LYS A 137 -17.51 6.78 -2.56
C LYS A 137 -16.50 7.09 -3.65
N LEU A 138 -15.75 6.08 -4.03
CA LEU A 138 -14.86 6.11 -5.17
C LEU A 138 -15.32 5.02 -6.15
N ASP A 139 -16.01 5.43 -7.22
CA ASP A 139 -16.42 4.53 -8.29
C ASP A 139 -15.23 4.31 -9.22
N ILE A 140 -14.58 3.15 -9.10
CA ILE A 140 -13.44 2.79 -9.95
C ILE A 140 -13.96 2.20 -11.26
N ASN A 141 -13.61 2.83 -12.37
CA ASN A 141 -13.86 2.29 -13.70
C ASN A 141 -12.74 1.31 -14.05
N PHE A 142 -12.95 0.02 -13.74
CA PHE A 142 -11.95 -1.01 -14.02
C PHE A 142 -11.81 -1.21 -15.53
N PRO A 143 -10.58 -1.31 -16.07
CA PRO A 143 -10.36 -1.70 -17.45
C PRO A 143 -10.82 -3.15 -17.69
N GLU A 144 -11.29 -3.43 -18.93
CA GLU A 144 -11.70 -4.76 -19.36
C GLU A 144 -10.53 -5.76 -19.43
#